data_5d148e75640149c6194b2d26ed1c69ab
#
_entry.id   5d148e75640149c6194b2d26ed1c69ab
#
_cell.length_a   1.000
_cell.length_b   1.000
_cell.length_c   1.000
_cell.angle_alpha   90.00
_cell.angle_beta   90.00
_cell.angle_gamma   90.00
#
_symmetry.space_group_name_H-M   'P 1'
#
loop_
_entity.id
_entity.type
_entity.pdbx_description
1 polymer ?
#
loop_
_entity_poly.entity_id
_entity_poly.type
_entity_poly.pdbx_seq_one_letter_code
_entity_poly.pdbx_strand_id
1 'polypeptide(L)'
;MAPRQMRTPPGNGPLQQQLRLYSGLILFVFASTHFLNHALGNISLDWMQKGQDLRLIVWWSWPGTVALYGALTVHVGLALWRIAARRTFRMPIWEAVQILLGLSIPYLLIRHIYMTRGAVEVYHAYMDYQHELSVLWPGAGVTQSLLLMLVWLHGCIGIHFWLRLKPWYPRWSGTLLTLAATVPVLSLTGWINGARRLVLEGQYQLKVTAEQTAQLQVYTDISRVVFFSLLLLVLIISLVRQLAPAGRKAFTVHYLGEKTVRARPGPTLLEISRMRGVPVMSVCGGRARCSTCRTLIVSGNAELHAPGETEAHVLKRIHAGKNVRLACQIRPETDLVVRPLLHGGTAIPREGLQDRYRWGTEQPVAVMFVDLRGFTALSEGRLPFDVVFILNRYVDSVVRVIRSHNGMIDKVMGDGIMALFGIESTLEQGSRDALQAIVSLSAELKHVNRDLASQLSGPLRIAVGLHGGPAILGRIGLDGRNGVASGLTALGDVVNVASRLEGVAKEHNATCAVSRDILDASGLWLEPLRPFHQVPIRGRKEPLEVACVENLALLQRALAGNKAA
;
A
#
# COMPACT_ATOMS: atom_id res chain seq x y z
N MET A 1 -35.94 22.92 21.75
CA MET A 1 -35.20 23.11 20.49
C MET A 1 -34.85 21.74 19.93
N ALA A 2 -35.53 21.33 18.85
CA ALA A 2 -35.27 20.04 18.21
C ALA A 2 -33.87 20.02 17.59
N PRO A 3 -33.09 18.92 17.67
CA PRO A 3 -31.78 18.84 17.09
C PRO A 3 -31.90 18.95 15.56
N ARG A 4 -31.29 19.99 14.98
CA ARG A 4 -31.16 20.13 13.52
C ARG A 4 -30.53 18.84 12.97
N GLN A 5 -31.29 18.08 12.19
CA GLN A 5 -30.78 17.00 11.35
C GLN A 5 -29.68 17.59 10.44
N MET A 6 -28.44 17.39 10.81
CA MET A 6 -27.31 17.88 10.04
C MET A 6 -27.08 16.95 8.84
N ARG A 7 -27.27 17.53 7.65
CA ARG A 7 -27.02 16.89 6.35
C ARG A 7 -25.59 16.36 6.30
N THR A 8 -25.44 15.07 6.02
CA THR A 8 -24.14 14.46 5.68
C THR A 8 -23.45 15.31 4.60
N PRO A 9 -22.16 15.61 4.74
CA PRO A 9 -21.47 16.44 3.76
C PRO A 9 -21.53 15.78 2.38
N PRO A 10 -21.86 16.54 1.31
CA PRO A 10 -21.93 16.00 -0.03
C PRO A 10 -20.55 15.52 -0.48
N GLY A 11 -20.44 14.26 -0.91
CA GLY A 11 -19.26 13.79 -1.65
C GLY A 11 -18.64 12.45 -1.24
N ASN A 12 -19.00 11.81 -0.14
CA ASN A 12 -18.38 10.55 0.31
C ASN A 12 -19.37 9.50 0.86
N GLY A 13 -20.62 9.51 0.45
CA GLY A 13 -21.59 8.48 0.84
C GLY A 13 -21.20 7.09 0.30
N PRO A 14 -21.60 6.00 1.00
CA PRO A 14 -21.31 4.63 0.57
C PRO A 14 -21.84 4.36 -0.84
N LEU A 15 -22.99 4.89 -1.19
CA LEU A 15 -23.61 4.77 -2.52
C LEU A 15 -22.73 5.38 -3.63
N GLN A 16 -22.20 6.59 -3.44
CA GLN A 16 -21.34 7.23 -4.46
C GLN A 16 -20.04 6.47 -4.68
N GLN A 17 -19.48 5.86 -3.63
CA GLN A 17 -18.29 5.03 -3.73
C GLN A 17 -18.57 3.73 -4.48
N GLN A 18 -19.71 3.10 -4.24
CA GLN A 18 -20.17 1.90 -4.93
C GLN A 18 -20.46 2.20 -6.40
N LEU A 19 -21.23 3.25 -6.69
CA LEU A 19 -21.53 3.67 -8.06
C LEU A 19 -20.27 3.93 -8.89
N ARG A 20 -19.29 4.63 -8.32
CA ARG A 20 -18.02 4.88 -8.99
C ARG A 20 -17.19 3.60 -9.20
N LEU A 21 -17.23 2.67 -8.26
CA LEU A 21 -16.55 1.38 -8.41
C LEU A 21 -17.20 0.55 -9.51
N TYR A 22 -18.53 0.35 -9.44
CA TYR A 22 -19.24 -0.49 -10.40
C TYR A 22 -19.22 0.11 -11.81
N SER A 23 -19.42 1.43 -11.94
CA SER A 23 -19.27 2.09 -13.24
C SER A 23 -17.86 1.93 -13.81
N GLY A 24 -16.82 2.09 -12.99
CA GLY A 24 -15.44 1.85 -13.41
C GLY A 24 -15.16 0.39 -13.80
N LEU A 25 -15.75 -0.58 -13.11
CA LEU A 25 -15.61 -2.00 -13.44
C LEU A 25 -16.29 -2.35 -14.77
N ILE A 26 -17.50 -1.83 -15.04
CA ILE A 26 -18.20 -2.02 -16.34
C ILE A 26 -17.32 -1.47 -17.46
N LEU A 27 -16.81 -0.24 -17.33
CA LEU A 27 -15.93 0.37 -18.32
C LEU A 27 -14.63 -0.42 -18.50
N PHE A 28 -14.05 -0.96 -17.42
CA PHE A 28 -12.84 -1.77 -17.49
C PHE A 28 -13.06 -3.11 -18.19
N VAL A 29 -14.20 -3.77 -17.96
CA VAL A 29 -14.58 -5.01 -18.66
C VAL A 29 -14.79 -4.73 -20.15
N PHE A 30 -15.48 -3.63 -20.51
CA PHE A 30 -15.61 -3.20 -21.90
C PHE A 30 -14.24 -2.98 -22.55
N ALA A 31 -13.37 -2.18 -21.92
CA ALA A 31 -12.04 -1.89 -22.46
C ALA A 31 -11.19 -3.15 -22.59
N SER A 32 -11.23 -4.05 -21.61
CA SER A 32 -10.48 -5.32 -21.63
C SER A 32 -10.93 -6.21 -22.80
N THR A 33 -12.25 -6.40 -22.98
CA THR A 33 -12.78 -7.19 -24.11
C THR A 33 -12.49 -6.53 -25.45
N HIS A 34 -12.49 -5.18 -25.51
CA HIS A 34 -12.17 -4.42 -26.71
C HIS A 34 -10.69 -4.57 -27.09
N PHE A 35 -9.80 -4.46 -26.12
CA PHE A 35 -8.35 -4.57 -26.34
C PHE A 35 -7.93 -6.01 -26.67
N LEU A 36 -8.51 -7.00 -26.00
CA LEU A 36 -8.29 -8.41 -26.36
C LEU A 36 -8.75 -8.70 -27.79
N ASN A 37 -9.84 -8.07 -28.25
CA ASN A 37 -10.26 -8.18 -29.64
C ASN A 37 -9.24 -7.58 -30.63
N HIS A 38 -8.65 -6.43 -30.28
CA HIS A 38 -7.53 -5.88 -31.07
C HIS A 38 -6.35 -6.84 -31.16
N ALA A 39 -6.05 -7.58 -30.08
CA ALA A 39 -4.96 -8.54 -30.04
C ALA A 39 -5.14 -9.69 -31.05
N LEU A 40 -6.39 -10.03 -31.44
CA LEU A 40 -6.70 -11.04 -32.44
C LEU A 40 -6.17 -10.65 -33.84
N GLY A 41 -5.93 -9.37 -34.09
CA GLY A 41 -5.30 -8.90 -35.33
C GLY A 41 -3.87 -9.43 -35.54
N ASN A 42 -3.19 -9.92 -34.50
CA ASN A 42 -1.94 -10.66 -34.65
C ASN A 42 -2.11 -12.01 -35.34
N ILE A 43 -3.33 -12.59 -35.30
CA ILE A 43 -3.68 -13.84 -35.96
C ILE A 43 -4.14 -13.54 -37.38
N SER A 44 -5.30 -12.90 -37.52
CA SER A 44 -5.83 -12.47 -38.80
C SER A 44 -6.92 -11.41 -38.63
N LEU A 45 -7.25 -10.73 -39.74
CA LEU A 45 -8.38 -9.79 -39.81
C LEU A 45 -9.72 -10.49 -39.56
N ASP A 46 -9.89 -11.71 -40.11
CA ASP A 46 -11.09 -12.52 -39.93
C ASP A 46 -11.34 -12.87 -38.44
N TRP A 47 -10.32 -13.28 -37.71
CA TRP A 47 -10.43 -13.50 -36.27
C TRP A 47 -10.78 -12.22 -35.50
N MET A 48 -10.20 -11.11 -35.90
CA MET A 48 -10.49 -9.80 -35.31
C MET A 48 -11.95 -9.40 -35.58
N GLN A 49 -12.48 -9.64 -36.78
CA GLN A 49 -13.87 -9.37 -37.12
C GLN A 49 -14.83 -10.29 -36.35
N LYS A 50 -14.59 -11.61 -36.31
CA LYS A 50 -15.40 -12.56 -35.54
C LYS A 50 -15.47 -12.21 -34.07
N GLY A 51 -14.33 -11.79 -33.48
CA GLY A 51 -14.28 -11.31 -32.10
C GLY A 51 -15.12 -10.04 -31.89
N GLN A 52 -15.12 -9.11 -32.87
CA GLN A 52 -15.98 -7.93 -32.83
C GLN A 52 -17.45 -8.31 -32.88
N ASP A 53 -17.85 -9.15 -33.81
CA ASP A 53 -19.23 -9.58 -33.97
C ASP A 53 -19.77 -10.19 -32.68
N LEU A 54 -18.98 -11.06 -32.04
CA LEU A 54 -19.32 -11.62 -30.71
C LEU A 54 -19.48 -10.55 -29.62
N ARG A 55 -18.57 -9.57 -29.57
CA ARG A 55 -18.66 -8.47 -28.64
C ARG A 55 -19.88 -7.59 -28.87
N LEU A 56 -20.23 -7.32 -30.13
CA LEU A 56 -21.36 -6.48 -30.48
C LEU A 56 -22.69 -7.09 -30.03
N ILE A 57 -22.84 -8.42 -29.98
CA ILE A 57 -24.01 -9.09 -29.40
C ILE A 57 -24.29 -8.59 -27.98
N VAL A 58 -23.25 -8.40 -27.20
CA VAL A 58 -23.37 -7.93 -25.80
C VAL A 58 -23.48 -6.42 -25.73
N TRP A 59 -22.49 -5.71 -26.28
CA TRP A 59 -22.34 -4.27 -26.05
C TRP A 59 -23.25 -3.38 -26.92
N TRP A 60 -23.79 -3.91 -28.01
CA TRP A 60 -24.76 -3.22 -28.88
C TRP A 60 -26.19 -3.63 -28.57
N SER A 61 -26.41 -4.65 -27.76
CA SER A 61 -27.74 -4.89 -27.20
C SER A 61 -28.23 -3.67 -26.42
N TRP A 62 -29.53 -3.51 -26.29
CA TRP A 62 -30.09 -2.42 -25.52
C TRP A 62 -29.58 -2.40 -24.06
N PRO A 63 -29.54 -3.53 -23.30
CA PRO A 63 -28.96 -3.54 -21.96
C PRO A 63 -27.46 -3.21 -21.93
N GLY A 64 -26.69 -3.72 -22.89
CA GLY A 64 -25.24 -3.44 -22.99
C GLY A 64 -24.95 -1.97 -23.29
N THR A 65 -25.72 -1.37 -24.20
CA THR A 65 -25.63 0.06 -24.55
C THR A 65 -25.94 0.93 -23.33
N VAL A 66 -27.04 0.66 -22.62
CA VAL A 66 -27.42 1.40 -21.39
C VAL A 66 -26.36 1.21 -20.29
N ALA A 67 -25.87 -0.01 -20.09
CA ALA A 67 -24.83 -0.27 -19.12
C ALA A 67 -23.54 0.49 -19.43
N LEU A 68 -23.07 0.49 -20.70
CA LEU A 68 -21.84 1.15 -21.11
C LEU A 68 -21.91 2.68 -20.99
N TYR A 69 -22.90 3.30 -21.64
CA TYR A 69 -23.01 4.76 -21.64
C TYR A 69 -23.51 5.31 -20.31
N GLY A 70 -24.38 4.57 -19.61
CA GLY A 70 -24.77 4.88 -18.24
C GLY A 70 -23.57 4.81 -17.28
N ALA A 71 -22.75 3.77 -17.38
CA ALA A 71 -21.51 3.68 -16.59
C ALA A 71 -20.54 4.83 -16.92
N LEU A 72 -20.37 5.18 -18.20
CA LEU A 72 -19.51 6.29 -18.62
C LEU A 72 -19.99 7.62 -18.02
N THR A 73 -21.26 7.93 -18.15
CA THR A 73 -21.87 9.16 -17.62
C THR A 73 -21.74 9.24 -16.10
N VAL A 74 -22.06 8.17 -15.38
CA VAL A 74 -21.96 8.10 -13.92
C VAL A 74 -20.49 8.22 -13.48
N HIS A 75 -19.57 7.53 -14.15
CA HIS A 75 -18.16 7.55 -13.79
C HIS A 75 -17.54 8.95 -13.95
N VAL A 76 -17.78 9.59 -15.12
CA VAL A 76 -17.29 10.94 -15.41
C VAL A 76 -17.98 11.97 -14.50
N GLY A 77 -19.30 11.91 -14.35
CA GLY A 77 -20.05 12.82 -13.48
C GLY A 77 -19.58 12.78 -12.02
N LEU A 78 -19.38 11.58 -11.47
CA LEU A 78 -18.84 11.42 -10.10
C LEU A 78 -17.37 11.86 -9.99
N ALA A 79 -16.57 11.73 -11.05
CA ALA A 79 -15.20 12.24 -11.07
C ALA A 79 -15.17 13.78 -11.05
N LEU A 80 -15.95 14.44 -11.91
CA LEU A 80 -16.09 15.89 -11.94
C LEU A 80 -16.65 16.45 -10.64
N TRP A 81 -17.70 15.82 -10.10
CA TRP A 81 -18.24 16.17 -8.79
C TRP A 81 -17.18 16.13 -7.68
N ARG A 82 -16.36 15.08 -7.69
CA ARG A 82 -15.28 14.95 -6.70
C ARG A 82 -14.22 16.03 -6.84
N ILE A 83 -13.91 16.47 -8.07
CA ILE A 83 -12.99 17.60 -8.31
C ILE A 83 -13.62 18.89 -7.79
N ALA A 84 -14.90 19.16 -8.10
CA ALA A 84 -15.63 20.33 -7.62
C ALA A 84 -15.72 20.40 -6.09
N ALA A 85 -15.85 19.24 -5.40
CA ALA A 85 -15.93 19.15 -3.96
C ALA A 85 -14.57 19.29 -3.24
N ARG A 86 -13.45 19.29 -3.97
CA ARG A 86 -12.11 19.40 -3.38
C ARG A 86 -11.87 20.79 -2.76
N ARG A 87 -11.21 20.77 -1.62
CA ARG A 87 -10.76 21.96 -0.87
C ARG A 87 -9.25 22.18 -0.95
N THR A 88 -8.50 21.24 -1.58
CA THR A 88 -7.07 21.35 -1.80
C THR A 88 -6.64 20.46 -2.96
N PHE A 89 -5.64 20.89 -3.72
CA PHE A 89 -4.97 20.07 -4.74
C PHE A 89 -3.70 19.38 -4.21
N ARG A 90 -3.35 19.56 -2.94
CA ARG A 90 -2.27 18.79 -2.33
C ARG A 90 -2.71 17.33 -2.16
N MET A 91 -2.15 16.44 -2.97
CA MET A 91 -2.50 15.03 -3.02
C MET A 91 -1.25 14.19 -3.34
N PRO A 92 -1.26 12.87 -3.06
CA PRO A 92 -0.19 11.97 -3.51
C PRO A 92 -0.06 11.98 -5.03
N ILE A 93 1.17 11.83 -5.54
CA ILE A 93 1.49 11.87 -6.98
C ILE A 93 0.62 10.88 -7.77
N TRP A 94 0.44 9.66 -7.28
CA TRP A 94 -0.39 8.66 -7.95
C TRP A 94 -1.86 9.10 -8.13
N GLU A 95 -2.41 9.88 -7.18
CA GLU A 95 -3.78 10.39 -7.29
C GLU A 95 -3.86 11.51 -8.34
N ALA A 96 -2.84 12.36 -8.41
CA ALA A 96 -2.71 13.38 -9.46
C ALA A 96 -2.61 12.73 -10.85
N VAL A 97 -1.75 11.71 -11.00
CA VAL A 97 -1.61 10.94 -12.24
C VAL A 97 -2.94 10.30 -12.65
N GLN A 98 -3.65 9.66 -11.72
CA GLN A 98 -4.96 9.06 -12.00
C GLN A 98 -6.00 10.08 -12.49
N ILE A 99 -6.02 11.29 -11.92
CA ILE A 99 -6.91 12.38 -12.34
C ILE A 99 -6.50 12.88 -13.72
N LEU A 100 -5.23 13.14 -13.95
CA LEU A 100 -4.71 13.65 -15.24
C LEU A 100 -5.00 12.66 -16.37
N LEU A 101 -4.72 11.36 -16.18
CA LEU A 101 -5.07 10.32 -17.15
C LEU A 101 -6.57 10.32 -17.44
N GLY A 102 -7.42 10.34 -16.40
CA GLY A 102 -8.87 10.34 -16.56
C GLY A 102 -9.41 11.58 -17.29
N LEU A 103 -8.82 12.76 -17.08
CA LEU A 103 -9.23 14.00 -17.74
C LEU A 103 -8.70 14.10 -19.19
N SER A 104 -7.61 13.40 -19.51
CA SER A 104 -7.06 13.38 -20.88
C SER A 104 -7.84 12.44 -21.80
N ILE A 105 -8.44 11.37 -21.27
CA ILE A 105 -9.20 10.38 -22.07
C ILE A 105 -10.30 11.02 -22.92
N PRO A 106 -11.19 11.90 -22.42
CA PRO A 106 -12.30 12.43 -23.20
C PRO A 106 -11.88 13.17 -24.47
N TYR A 107 -10.72 13.80 -24.49
CA TYR A 107 -10.22 14.49 -25.68
C TYR A 107 -10.11 13.55 -26.90
N LEU A 108 -9.61 12.34 -26.71
CA LEU A 108 -9.48 11.34 -27.77
C LEU A 108 -10.73 10.45 -27.88
N LEU A 109 -11.33 10.09 -26.76
CA LEU A 109 -12.48 9.19 -26.70
C LEU A 109 -13.73 9.77 -27.38
N ILE A 110 -14.00 11.06 -27.23
CA ILE A 110 -15.16 11.71 -27.88
C ILE A 110 -15.08 11.51 -29.39
N ARG A 111 -13.92 11.76 -30.01
CA ARG A 111 -13.73 11.53 -31.45
C ARG A 111 -13.89 10.06 -31.81
N HIS A 112 -13.31 9.16 -30.98
CA HIS A 112 -13.43 7.71 -31.23
C HIS A 112 -14.89 7.25 -31.20
N ILE A 113 -15.70 7.72 -30.25
CA ILE A 113 -17.14 7.38 -30.20
C ILE A 113 -17.89 7.88 -31.44
N TYR A 114 -17.65 9.12 -31.86
CA TYR A 114 -18.36 9.66 -33.05
C TYR A 114 -17.94 8.96 -34.33
N MET A 115 -16.65 8.70 -34.51
CA MET A 115 -16.15 8.05 -35.73
C MET A 115 -16.48 6.56 -35.82
N THR A 116 -16.88 5.93 -34.73
CA THR A 116 -17.30 4.52 -34.68
C THR A 116 -18.82 4.41 -34.50
N ARG A 117 -19.29 4.35 -33.27
CA ARG A 117 -20.72 4.20 -32.96
C ARG A 117 -21.58 5.33 -33.53
N GLY A 118 -21.10 6.58 -33.46
CA GLY A 118 -21.80 7.73 -34.02
C GLY A 118 -22.05 7.61 -35.53
N ALA A 119 -21.07 7.14 -36.29
CA ALA A 119 -21.22 6.93 -37.73
C ALA A 119 -22.27 5.85 -38.05
N VAL A 120 -22.34 4.79 -37.25
CA VAL A 120 -23.38 3.75 -37.38
C VAL A 120 -24.77 4.30 -37.10
N GLU A 121 -24.94 5.05 -36.00
CA GLU A 121 -26.27 5.57 -35.60
C GLU A 121 -26.77 6.67 -36.53
N VAL A 122 -25.88 7.52 -37.06
CA VAL A 122 -26.28 8.65 -37.91
C VAL A 122 -26.43 8.26 -39.36
N TYR A 123 -25.51 7.41 -39.89
CA TYR A 123 -25.46 7.08 -41.30
C TYR A 123 -25.82 5.64 -41.62
N HIS A 124 -26.19 4.83 -40.61
CA HIS A 124 -26.50 3.40 -40.75
C HIS A 124 -25.39 2.60 -41.47
N ALA A 125 -24.14 3.08 -41.37
CA ALA A 125 -22.98 2.46 -41.98
C ALA A 125 -22.45 1.35 -41.10
N TYR A 126 -22.50 0.10 -41.57
CA TYR A 126 -21.88 -1.01 -40.84
C TYR A 126 -20.36 -0.83 -40.79
N MET A 127 -19.82 -0.70 -39.58
CA MET A 127 -18.39 -0.50 -39.31
C MET A 127 -17.74 -1.83 -39.00
N ASP A 128 -17.08 -2.42 -39.99
CA ASP A 128 -16.19 -3.57 -39.81
C ASP A 128 -14.75 -3.14 -39.57
N TYR A 129 -13.89 -4.08 -39.17
CA TYR A 129 -12.49 -3.78 -38.95
C TYR A 129 -11.74 -3.35 -40.21
N GLN A 130 -12.19 -3.76 -41.39
CA GLN A 130 -11.61 -3.29 -42.64
C GLN A 130 -11.75 -1.76 -42.78
N HIS A 131 -12.96 -1.25 -42.54
CA HIS A 131 -13.19 0.20 -42.50
C HIS A 131 -12.44 0.89 -41.39
N GLU A 132 -12.57 0.40 -40.11
CA GLU A 132 -11.99 1.00 -38.95
C GLU A 132 -10.46 1.14 -39.07
N LEU A 133 -9.78 0.09 -39.52
CA LEU A 133 -8.34 0.10 -39.74
C LEU A 133 -7.93 1.00 -40.87
N SER A 134 -8.76 1.09 -41.93
CA SER A 134 -8.54 2.01 -43.06
C SER A 134 -8.62 3.48 -42.64
N VAL A 135 -9.54 3.85 -41.74
CA VAL A 135 -9.64 5.21 -41.18
C VAL A 135 -8.47 5.51 -40.24
N LEU A 136 -8.05 4.53 -39.44
CA LEU A 136 -7.03 4.74 -38.42
C LEU A 136 -5.61 4.82 -38.99
N TRP A 137 -5.29 4.04 -40.02
CA TRP A 137 -3.94 3.93 -40.55
C TRP A 137 -3.73 4.72 -41.86
N PRO A 138 -2.61 5.47 -41.98
CA PRO A 138 -1.62 5.76 -40.94
C PRO A 138 -1.98 6.99 -40.10
N GLY A 139 -2.93 7.81 -40.53
CA GLY A 139 -3.13 9.17 -40.03
C GLY A 139 -3.51 9.29 -38.54
N ALA A 140 -4.35 8.37 -38.04
CA ALA A 140 -4.79 8.38 -36.66
C ALA A 140 -4.05 7.35 -35.77
N GLY A 141 -3.03 6.67 -36.30
CA GLY A 141 -2.35 5.59 -35.62
C GLY A 141 -1.77 5.97 -34.24
N VAL A 142 -1.10 7.10 -34.18
CA VAL A 142 -0.50 7.61 -32.91
C VAL A 142 -1.60 7.98 -31.90
N THR A 143 -2.64 8.69 -32.33
CA THR A 143 -3.71 9.15 -31.42
C THR A 143 -4.53 7.98 -30.89
N GLN A 144 -4.78 6.94 -31.71
CA GLN A 144 -5.49 5.73 -31.29
C GLN A 144 -4.63 4.89 -30.33
N SER A 145 -3.34 4.74 -30.58
CA SER A 145 -2.41 4.08 -29.67
C SER A 145 -2.35 4.79 -28.33
N LEU A 146 -2.30 6.12 -28.36
CA LEU A 146 -2.31 6.94 -27.13
C LEU A 146 -3.62 6.77 -26.35
N LEU A 147 -4.78 6.75 -27.02
CA LEU A 147 -6.07 6.51 -26.37
C LEU A 147 -6.10 5.14 -25.68
N LEU A 148 -5.64 4.10 -26.36
CA LEU A 148 -5.55 2.74 -25.80
C LEU A 148 -4.70 2.74 -24.51
N MET A 149 -3.51 3.35 -24.58
CA MET A 149 -2.60 3.41 -23.42
C MET A 149 -3.18 4.22 -22.26
N LEU A 150 -3.79 5.37 -22.53
CA LEU A 150 -4.41 6.22 -21.49
C LEU A 150 -5.55 5.49 -20.77
N VAL A 151 -6.47 4.86 -21.54
CA VAL A 151 -7.59 4.10 -20.97
C VAL A 151 -7.09 2.91 -20.15
N TRP A 152 -6.12 2.17 -20.68
CA TRP A 152 -5.60 0.99 -20.03
C TRP A 152 -4.85 1.33 -18.72
N LEU A 153 -3.94 2.29 -18.75
CA LEU A 153 -3.21 2.74 -17.57
C LEU A 153 -4.15 3.30 -16.50
N HIS A 154 -5.13 4.14 -16.91
CA HIS A 154 -6.14 4.67 -15.98
C HIS A 154 -6.93 3.54 -15.31
N GLY A 155 -7.38 2.57 -16.09
CA GLY A 155 -8.12 1.41 -15.59
C GLY A 155 -7.29 0.53 -14.66
N CYS A 156 -6.07 0.15 -15.06
CA CYS A 156 -5.16 -0.67 -14.25
C CYS A 156 -4.80 -0.01 -12.92
N ILE A 157 -4.50 1.29 -12.91
CA ILE A 157 -4.25 2.03 -11.67
C ILE A 157 -5.50 1.98 -10.77
N GLY A 158 -6.71 2.19 -11.34
CA GLY A 158 -7.97 2.12 -10.60
C GLY A 158 -8.20 0.75 -9.96
N ILE A 159 -7.99 -0.32 -10.71
CA ILE A 159 -8.10 -1.72 -10.25
C ILE A 159 -7.04 -2.02 -9.19
N HIS A 160 -5.78 -1.66 -9.40
CA HIS A 160 -4.71 -1.83 -8.41
C HIS A 160 -5.11 -1.22 -7.05
N PHE A 161 -5.54 0.05 -7.03
CA PHE A 161 -5.93 0.72 -5.78
C PHE A 161 -7.20 0.19 -5.13
N TRP A 162 -8.01 -0.59 -5.85
CA TRP A 162 -9.11 -1.33 -5.27
C TRP A 162 -8.66 -2.68 -4.72
N LEU A 163 -7.88 -3.45 -5.49
CA LEU A 163 -7.48 -4.81 -5.14
C LEU A 163 -6.41 -4.89 -4.06
N ARG A 164 -5.50 -3.92 -3.97
CA ARG A 164 -4.39 -3.94 -2.98
C ARG A 164 -4.83 -4.02 -1.52
N LEU A 165 -6.12 -3.76 -1.24
CA LEU A 165 -6.71 -3.90 0.09
C LEU A 165 -7.31 -5.30 0.33
N LYS A 166 -7.22 -6.20 -0.65
CA LYS A 166 -7.71 -7.57 -0.54
C LYS A 166 -6.59 -8.50 -0.06
N PRO A 167 -6.87 -9.43 0.90
CA PRO A 167 -5.83 -10.30 1.46
C PRO A 167 -5.11 -11.19 0.43
N TRP A 168 -5.81 -11.57 -0.64
CA TRP A 168 -5.26 -12.43 -1.70
C TRP A 168 -4.39 -11.67 -2.72
N TYR A 169 -4.48 -10.34 -2.77
CA TYR A 169 -3.84 -9.53 -3.81
C TYR A 169 -2.30 -9.67 -3.86
N PRO A 170 -1.55 -9.69 -2.74
CA PRO A 170 -0.09 -9.85 -2.80
C PRO A 170 0.35 -11.11 -3.54
N ARG A 171 -0.37 -12.23 -3.35
CA ARG A 171 -0.09 -13.51 -4.02
C ARG A 171 -0.23 -13.44 -5.54
N TRP A 172 -1.20 -12.65 -6.04
CA TRP A 172 -1.53 -12.55 -7.47
C TRP A 172 -0.97 -11.31 -8.14
N SER A 173 -0.31 -10.41 -7.40
CA SER A 173 0.14 -9.11 -7.92
C SER A 173 1.09 -9.23 -9.10
N GLY A 174 2.01 -10.20 -9.10
CA GLY A 174 2.92 -10.47 -10.22
C GLY A 174 2.17 -10.88 -11.50
N THR A 175 1.27 -11.86 -11.40
CA THR A 175 0.44 -12.30 -12.53
C THR A 175 -0.42 -11.16 -13.09
N LEU A 176 -1.07 -10.38 -12.21
CA LEU A 176 -1.87 -9.24 -12.63
C LEU A 176 -1.03 -8.15 -13.29
N LEU A 177 0.19 -7.92 -12.84
CA LEU A 177 1.13 -6.99 -13.47
C LEU A 177 1.55 -7.49 -14.86
N THR A 178 1.85 -8.79 -15.00
CA THR A 178 2.16 -9.40 -16.30
C THR A 178 1.01 -9.23 -17.28
N LEU A 179 -0.25 -9.50 -16.87
CA LEU A 179 -1.42 -9.27 -17.69
C LEU A 179 -1.59 -7.79 -18.05
N ALA A 180 -1.39 -6.88 -17.10
CA ALA A 180 -1.47 -5.44 -17.33
C ALA A 180 -0.41 -4.93 -18.33
N ALA A 181 0.75 -5.58 -18.41
CA ALA A 181 1.78 -5.26 -19.40
C ALA A 181 1.53 -5.93 -20.75
N THR A 182 1.08 -7.18 -20.77
CA THR A 182 0.93 -7.99 -21.99
C THR A 182 -0.26 -7.55 -22.84
N VAL A 183 -1.40 -7.24 -22.22
CA VAL A 183 -2.64 -6.88 -22.96
C VAL A 183 -2.44 -5.67 -23.88
N PRO A 184 -1.91 -4.52 -23.45
CA PRO A 184 -1.73 -3.38 -24.35
C PRO A 184 -0.70 -3.66 -25.46
N VAL A 185 0.35 -4.43 -25.18
CA VAL A 185 1.35 -4.81 -26.20
C VAL A 185 0.69 -5.65 -27.29
N LEU A 186 -0.03 -6.71 -26.93
CA LEU A 186 -0.74 -7.56 -27.89
C LEU A 186 -1.82 -6.78 -28.65
N SER A 187 -2.52 -5.87 -27.98
CA SER A 187 -3.56 -5.04 -28.62
C SER A 187 -2.96 -4.06 -29.62
N LEU A 188 -1.88 -3.38 -29.26
CA LEU A 188 -1.19 -2.45 -30.16
C LEU A 188 -0.61 -3.17 -31.37
N THR A 189 0.12 -4.26 -31.15
CA THR A 189 0.68 -5.04 -32.25
C THR A 189 -0.40 -5.63 -33.16
N GLY A 190 -1.53 -6.10 -32.57
CA GLY A 190 -2.63 -6.70 -33.34
C GLY A 190 -3.30 -5.71 -34.28
N TRP A 191 -3.74 -4.55 -33.80
CA TRP A 191 -4.42 -3.59 -34.67
C TRP A 191 -3.45 -2.94 -35.65
N ILE A 192 -2.18 -2.67 -35.29
CA ILE A 192 -1.17 -2.11 -36.20
C ILE A 192 -0.84 -3.11 -37.32
N ASN A 193 -0.63 -4.39 -36.96
CA ASN A 193 -0.36 -5.43 -37.94
C ASN A 193 -1.57 -5.67 -38.87
N GLY A 194 -2.78 -5.69 -38.30
CA GLY A 194 -4.02 -5.76 -39.11
C GLY A 194 -4.12 -4.62 -40.10
N ALA A 195 -3.90 -3.38 -39.68
CA ALA A 195 -3.93 -2.20 -40.54
C ALA A 195 -2.85 -2.25 -41.65
N ARG A 196 -1.62 -2.66 -41.33
CA ARG A 196 -0.54 -2.79 -42.31
C ARG A 196 -0.82 -3.87 -43.35
N ARG A 197 -1.41 -5.01 -42.95
CA ARG A 197 -1.84 -6.07 -43.89
C ARG A 197 -2.86 -5.55 -44.87
N LEU A 198 -3.89 -4.81 -44.40
CA LEU A 198 -4.89 -4.21 -45.28
C LEU A 198 -4.26 -3.31 -46.35
N VAL A 199 -3.28 -2.49 -45.99
CA VAL A 199 -2.56 -1.63 -46.95
C VAL A 199 -1.77 -2.47 -47.98
N LEU A 200 -1.04 -3.50 -47.49
CA LEU A 200 -0.22 -4.36 -48.36
C LEU A 200 -1.06 -5.21 -49.34
N GLU A 201 -2.26 -5.62 -48.90
CA GLU A 201 -3.18 -6.44 -49.67
C GLU A 201 -4.11 -5.61 -50.59
N GLY A 202 -4.00 -4.28 -50.52
CA GLY A 202 -4.83 -3.37 -51.32
C GLY A 202 -6.32 -3.39 -50.93
N GLN A 203 -6.63 -3.84 -49.72
CA GLN A 203 -8.01 -4.01 -49.21
C GLN A 203 -8.51 -2.76 -48.46
N TYR A 204 -7.99 -1.59 -48.79
CA TYR A 204 -8.39 -0.32 -48.21
C TYR A 204 -9.82 0.04 -48.57
N GLN A 205 -10.70 0.22 -47.58
CA GLN A 205 -12.10 0.54 -47.83
C GLN A 205 -12.64 1.56 -46.82
N LEU A 206 -13.17 2.67 -47.32
CA LEU A 206 -13.91 3.66 -46.56
C LEU A 206 -15.40 3.53 -46.81
N LYS A 207 -16.20 3.42 -45.75
CA LYS A 207 -17.68 3.30 -45.81
C LYS A 207 -18.39 4.61 -45.51
N VAL A 208 -17.64 5.64 -45.12
CA VAL A 208 -18.12 7.00 -44.85
C VAL A 208 -17.45 7.95 -45.81
N THR A 209 -18.25 8.90 -46.36
CA THR A 209 -17.72 9.94 -47.25
C THR A 209 -16.90 10.99 -46.47
N ALA A 210 -16.11 11.79 -47.19
CA ALA A 210 -15.38 12.91 -46.59
C ALA A 210 -16.33 13.94 -45.94
N GLU A 211 -17.50 14.19 -46.56
CA GLU A 211 -18.51 15.09 -46.02
C GLU A 211 -19.12 14.55 -44.71
N GLN A 212 -19.47 13.26 -44.65
CA GLN A 212 -19.95 12.60 -43.44
C GLN A 212 -18.91 12.64 -42.33
N THR A 213 -17.65 12.39 -42.67
CA THR A 213 -16.53 12.48 -41.73
C THR A 213 -16.37 13.91 -41.20
N ALA A 214 -16.48 14.92 -42.03
CA ALA A 214 -16.43 16.33 -41.63
C ALA A 214 -17.59 16.67 -40.68
N GLN A 215 -18.80 16.17 -40.94
CA GLN A 215 -19.95 16.38 -40.05
C GLN A 215 -19.76 15.71 -38.68
N LEU A 216 -19.24 14.49 -38.62
CA LEU A 216 -18.89 13.80 -37.37
C LEU A 216 -17.78 14.56 -36.61
N GLN A 217 -16.87 15.20 -37.36
CA GLN A 217 -15.84 16.05 -36.72
C GLN A 217 -16.46 17.30 -36.07
N VAL A 218 -17.46 17.92 -36.70
CA VAL A 218 -18.21 19.05 -36.07
C VAL A 218 -18.87 18.60 -34.76
N TYR A 219 -19.55 17.46 -34.72
CA TYR A 219 -20.13 16.92 -33.49
C TYR A 219 -19.06 16.62 -32.42
N THR A 220 -17.92 16.10 -32.85
CA THR A 220 -16.76 15.88 -31.99
C THR A 220 -16.29 17.19 -31.34
N ASP A 221 -16.13 18.23 -32.11
CA ASP A 221 -15.58 19.51 -31.64
C ASP A 221 -16.58 20.24 -30.72
N ILE A 222 -17.88 20.21 -31.07
CA ILE A 222 -18.93 20.72 -30.15
C ILE A 222 -18.91 19.98 -28.82
N SER A 223 -18.85 18.64 -28.85
CA SER A 223 -18.84 17.83 -27.62
C SER A 223 -17.58 18.06 -26.78
N ARG A 224 -16.42 18.26 -27.42
CA ARG A 224 -15.18 18.65 -26.74
C ARG A 224 -15.33 20.02 -26.08
N VAL A 225 -15.84 21.02 -26.78
CA VAL A 225 -16.08 22.36 -26.23
C VAL A 225 -17.00 22.26 -25.02
N VAL A 226 -18.13 21.54 -25.12
CA VAL A 226 -19.04 21.35 -23.98
C VAL A 226 -18.35 20.68 -22.81
N PHE A 227 -17.62 19.60 -23.04
CA PHE A 227 -16.92 18.87 -21.97
C PHE A 227 -15.86 19.73 -21.28
N PHE A 228 -15.00 20.43 -22.05
CA PHE A 228 -13.93 21.25 -21.47
C PHE A 228 -14.46 22.53 -20.83
N SER A 229 -15.56 23.10 -21.33
CA SER A 229 -16.26 24.20 -20.66
C SER A 229 -16.84 23.77 -19.30
N LEU A 230 -17.43 22.57 -19.23
CA LEU A 230 -17.92 22.00 -17.99
C LEU A 230 -16.75 21.72 -17.01
N LEU A 231 -15.64 21.18 -17.51
CA LEU A 231 -14.43 20.95 -16.71
C LEU A 231 -13.87 22.28 -16.16
N LEU A 232 -13.78 23.31 -16.98
CA LEU A 232 -13.35 24.65 -16.57
C LEU A 232 -14.26 25.21 -15.49
N LEU A 233 -15.58 25.09 -15.66
CA LEU A 233 -16.55 25.49 -14.62
C LEU A 233 -16.32 24.76 -13.31
N VAL A 234 -16.11 23.43 -13.35
CA VAL A 234 -15.80 22.61 -12.19
C VAL A 234 -14.51 23.04 -11.49
N LEU A 235 -13.47 23.39 -12.26
CA LEU A 235 -12.20 23.89 -11.73
C LEU A 235 -12.37 25.29 -11.10
N ILE A 236 -13.15 26.18 -11.72
CA ILE A 236 -13.49 27.51 -11.16
C ILE A 236 -14.25 27.33 -9.85
N ILE A 237 -15.27 26.47 -9.79
CA ILE A 237 -16.01 26.18 -8.56
C ILE A 237 -15.05 25.65 -7.47
N SER A 238 -14.16 24.73 -7.82
CA SER A 238 -13.15 24.21 -6.88
C SER A 238 -12.22 25.32 -6.37
N LEU A 239 -11.73 26.17 -7.26
CA LEU A 239 -10.84 27.29 -6.93
C LEU A 239 -11.56 28.33 -6.04
N VAL A 240 -12.77 28.73 -6.41
CA VAL A 240 -13.58 29.66 -5.59
C VAL A 240 -13.79 29.08 -4.18
N ARG A 241 -14.11 27.79 -4.07
CA ARG A 241 -14.25 27.11 -2.77
C ARG A 241 -12.95 27.06 -1.96
N GLN A 242 -11.78 27.08 -2.60
CA GLN A 242 -10.49 27.10 -1.93
C GLN A 242 -10.13 28.53 -1.48
N LEU A 243 -10.45 29.53 -2.29
CA LEU A 243 -10.12 30.94 -2.04
C LEU A 243 -11.17 31.64 -1.18
N ALA A 244 -12.44 31.23 -1.29
CA ALA A 244 -13.51 31.84 -0.51
C ALA A 244 -13.18 31.76 0.99
N PRO A 245 -13.12 32.89 1.69
CA PRO A 245 -13.01 32.88 3.14
C PRO A 245 -14.25 32.18 3.66
N ALA A 246 -14.07 31.03 4.30
CA ALA A 246 -15.14 30.48 5.11
C ALA A 246 -15.42 31.57 6.16
N GLY A 247 -16.61 32.18 6.16
CA GLY A 247 -17.02 33.22 7.12
C GLY A 247 -17.03 32.76 8.58
N ARG A 248 -16.53 31.56 8.84
CA ARG A 248 -16.37 30.95 10.16
C ARG A 248 -14.97 31.25 10.72
N LYS A 249 -14.91 31.48 12.03
CA LYS A 249 -13.65 31.72 12.75
C LYS A 249 -12.65 30.59 12.48
N ALA A 250 -11.38 30.94 12.31
CA ALA A 250 -10.30 29.96 12.23
C ALA A 250 -10.21 29.23 13.56
N PHE A 251 -9.89 27.94 13.51
CA PHE A 251 -9.67 27.09 14.67
C PHE A 251 -8.27 26.49 14.65
N THR A 252 -7.87 25.90 15.75
CA THR A 252 -6.55 25.37 15.97
C THR A 252 -6.62 23.84 16.07
N VAL A 253 -5.73 23.15 15.36
CA VAL A 253 -5.51 21.70 15.51
C VAL A 253 -4.15 21.51 16.15
N HIS A 254 -4.14 20.99 17.37
CA HIS A 254 -2.94 20.62 18.08
C HIS A 254 -2.63 19.15 17.86
N TYR A 255 -1.60 18.87 17.09
CA TYR A 255 -1.10 17.51 16.90
C TYR A 255 -0.13 17.20 18.03
N LEU A 256 -0.55 16.29 18.95
CA LEU A 256 0.27 15.94 20.11
C LEU A 256 1.64 15.44 19.68
N GLY A 257 2.65 16.14 20.17
CA GLY A 257 4.04 15.83 19.92
C GLY A 257 4.58 16.31 18.59
N GLU A 258 3.78 16.96 17.76
CA GLU A 258 4.21 17.53 16.50
C GLU A 258 4.12 19.07 16.58
N LYS A 259 3.11 19.62 15.99
CA LYS A 259 2.91 21.06 15.91
C LYS A 259 1.45 21.44 16.03
N THR A 260 1.24 22.69 16.39
CA THR A 260 -0.07 23.32 16.36
C THR A 260 -0.27 24.02 15.03
N VAL A 261 -1.39 23.76 14.37
CA VAL A 261 -1.70 24.35 13.07
C VAL A 261 -3.02 25.09 13.10
N ARG A 262 -3.04 26.28 12.53
CA ARG A 262 -4.27 27.05 12.36
C ARG A 262 -4.96 26.64 11.07
N ALA A 263 -6.24 26.30 11.13
CA ALA A 263 -7.05 25.86 10.01
C ALA A 263 -8.36 26.63 9.93
N ARG A 264 -9.03 26.52 8.78
CA ARG A 264 -10.39 27.04 8.59
C ARG A 264 -11.35 25.87 8.36
N PRO A 265 -12.62 26.00 8.73
CA PRO A 265 -13.63 24.98 8.49
C PRO A 265 -13.76 24.60 7.01
N GLY A 266 -14.05 23.33 6.74
CA GLY A 266 -14.33 22.81 5.42
C GLY A 266 -13.42 21.64 4.98
N PRO A 267 -12.08 21.72 5.04
CA PRO A 267 -11.22 20.57 4.78
C PRO A 267 -11.37 19.46 5.84
N THR A 268 -11.10 18.21 5.44
CA THR A 268 -10.97 17.12 6.40
C THR A 268 -9.68 17.25 7.21
N LEU A 269 -9.61 16.61 8.37
CA LEU A 269 -8.40 16.59 9.18
C LEU A 269 -7.19 16.03 8.39
N LEU A 270 -7.41 15.03 7.52
CA LEU A 270 -6.38 14.52 6.61
C LEU A 270 -5.89 15.58 5.61
N GLU A 271 -6.81 16.36 5.05
CA GLU A 271 -6.46 17.46 4.13
C GLU A 271 -5.71 18.57 4.88
N ILE A 272 -6.14 18.92 6.09
CA ILE A 272 -5.43 19.90 6.96
C ILE A 272 -4.02 19.39 7.24
N SER A 273 -3.86 18.13 7.63
CA SER A 273 -2.56 17.51 7.87
C SER A 273 -1.65 17.63 6.65
N ARG A 274 -2.15 17.29 5.46
CA ARG A 274 -1.38 17.40 4.20
C ARG A 274 -1.01 18.83 3.85
N MET A 275 -1.93 19.77 4.00
CA MET A 275 -1.67 21.20 3.74
C MET A 275 -0.59 21.78 4.66
N ARG A 276 -0.51 21.26 5.87
CA ARG A 276 0.41 21.75 6.91
C ARG A 276 1.66 20.87 7.10
N GLY A 277 1.83 19.84 6.24
CA GLY A 277 2.98 18.95 6.29
C GLY A 277 3.03 18.11 7.58
N VAL A 278 1.87 17.74 8.13
CA VAL A 278 1.77 16.74 9.21
C VAL A 278 1.64 15.37 8.56
N PRO A 279 2.54 14.43 8.84
CA PRO A 279 2.56 13.13 8.18
C PRO A 279 1.47 12.22 8.75
N VAL A 280 0.31 12.16 8.10
CA VAL A 280 -0.78 11.23 8.41
C VAL A 280 -0.89 10.21 7.29
N MET A 281 -0.75 8.93 7.65
CA MET A 281 -0.84 7.83 6.69
C MET A 281 -2.24 7.74 6.08
N SER A 282 -2.33 7.51 4.77
CA SER A 282 -3.61 7.33 4.09
C SER A 282 -3.47 6.45 2.85
N VAL A 283 -3.44 5.13 3.06
CA VAL A 283 -3.25 4.13 2.00
C VAL A 283 -4.40 4.16 0.98
N CYS A 284 -5.64 4.33 1.39
CA CYS A 284 -6.79 4.41 0.46
C CYS A 284 -7.00 5.80 -0.16
N GLY A 285 -6.16 6.81 0.16
CA GLY A 285 -6.31 8.16 -0.36
C GLY A 285 -7.54 8.90 0.16
N GLY A 286 -7.96 8.66 1.41
CA GLY A 286 -9.09 9.37 2.02
C GLY A 286 -10.46 8.79 1.66
N ARG A 287 -10.55 7.54 1.24
CA ARG A 287 -11.78 6.89 0.76
C ARG A 287 -12.53 6.11 1.85
N ALA A 288 -12.16 6.21 3.12
CA ALA A 288 -12.71 5.44 4.24
C ALA A 288 -12.76 3.92 3.99
N ARG A 289 -11.78 3.35 3.28
CA ARG A 289 -11.69 1.90 3.00
C ARG A 289 -10.66 1.18 3.86
N CYS A 290 -9.64 1.90 4.31
CA CYS A 290 -8.63 1.42 5.23
C CYS A 290 -8.75 2.15 6.58
N SER A 291 -7.96 1.74 7.55
CA SER A 291 -7.88 2.37 8.87
C SER A 291 -6.59 3.15 9.08
N THR A 292 -5.78 3.34 8.02
CA THR A 292 -4.42 3.88 8.18
C THR A 292 -4.37 5.36 8.56
N CYS A 293 -5.44 6.13 8.31
CA CYS A 293 -5.57 7.51 8.78
C CYS A 293 -6.28 7.63 10.14
N ARG A 294 -6.29 6.54 10.94
CA ARG A 294 -6.90 6.58 12.28
C ARG A 294 -6.14 7.53 13.18
N THR A 295 -6.91 8.31 13.91
CA THR A 295 -6.42 9.39 14.76
C THR A 295 -7.18 9.36 16.07
N LEU A 296 -6.47 9.40 17.19
CA LEU A 296 -7.06 9.55 18.51
C LEU A 296 -7.45 11.02 18.70
N ILE A 297 -8.67 11.27 19.08
CA ILE A 297 -9.16 12.59 19.48
C ILE A 297 -8.95 12.69 21.00
N VAL A 298 -8.08 13.58 21.42
CA VAL A 298 -7.74 13.78 22.84
C VAL A 298 -8.67 14.79 23.49
N SER A 299 -9.00 15.88 22.76
CA SER A 299 -10.03 16.83 23.18
C SER A 299 -10.75 17.42 21.96
N GLY A 300 -11.97 17.94 22.18
CA GLY A 300 -12.86 18.46 21.11
C GLY A 300 -13.73 17.38 20.47
N ASN A 301 -13.75 16.15 20.96
CA ASN A 301 -14.53 15.04 20.37
C ASN A 301 -16.05 15.27 20.43
N ALA A 302 -16.54 15.95 21.48
CA ALA A 302 -17.96 16.23 21.67
C ALA A 302 -18.53 17.15 20.60
N GLU A 303 -17.69 17.96 19.96
CA GLU A 303 -18.09 18.92 18.92
C GLU A 303 -17.96 18.33 17.50
N LEU A 304 -17.44 17.12 17.37
CA LEU A 304 -17.34 16.42 16.10
C LEU A 304 -18.66 15.69 15.80
N HIS A 305 -19.01 15.69 14.52
CA HIS A 305 -20.15 14.90 14.06
C HIS A 305 -19.92 13.41 14.32
N ALA A 306 -20.99 12.68 14.59
CA ALA A 306 -20.95 11.22 14.72
C ALA A 306 -20.32 10.59 13.46
N PRO A 307 -19.63 9.43 13.59
CA PRO A 307 -19.10 8.71 12.44
C PRO A 307 -20.19 8.39 11.43
N GLY A 308 -19.96 8.76 10.17
CA GLY A 308 -20.83 8.33 9.07
C GLY A 308 -20.72 6.81 8.86
N GLU A 309 -21.68 6.19 8.15
CA GLU A 309 -21.76 4.74 7.96
C GLU A 309 -20.46 4.08 7.49
N THR A 310 -19.78 4.68 6.52
CA THR A 310 -18.48 4.16 6.01
C THR A 310 -17.38 4.22 7.05
N GLU A 311 -17.30 5.28 7.83
CA GLU A 311 -16.35 5.41 8.93
C GLU A 311 -16.68 4.41 10.03
N ALA A 312 -17.95 4.35 10.45
CA ALA A 312 -18.44 3.44 11.50
C ALA A 312 -18.15 1.97 11.14
N HIS A 313 -18.36 1.57 9.88
CA HIS A 313 -18.03 0.22 9.42
C HIS A 313 -16.52 -0.10 9.58
N VAL A 314 -15.65 0.83 9.21
CA VAL A 314 -14.19 0.63 9.37
C VAL A 314 -13.79 0.62 10.84
N LEU A 315 -14.31 1.54 11.65
CA LEU A 315 -14.02 1.60 13.08
C LEU A 315 -14.48 0.33 13.81
N LYS A 316 -15.66 -0.20 13.48
CA LYS A 316 -16.16 -1.47 14.01
C LYS A 316 -15.25 -2.64 13.63
N ARG A 317 -14.81 -2.72 12.37
CA ARG A 317 -13.92 -3.79 11.87
C ARG A 317 -12.58 -3.84 12.61
N ILE A 318 -12.05 -2.69 13.04
CA ILE A 318 -10.76 -2.61 13.76
C ILE A 318 -10.94 -2.55 15.28
N HIS A 319 -12.16 -2.75 15.79
CA HIS A 319 -12.50 -2.62 17.22
C HIS A 319 -11.97 -1.32 17.84
N ALA A 320 -12.15 -0.20 17.13
CA ALA A 320 -11.62 1.09 17.53
C ALA A 320 -12.27 1.59 18.83
N GLY A 321 -11.47 2.18 19.72
CA GLY A 321 -11.97 2.88 20.91
C GLY A 321 -12.85 4.08 20.57
N LYS A 322 -13.71 4.52 21.51
CA LYS A 322 -14.70 5.59 21.31
C LYS A 322 -14.14 6.92 20.79
N ASN A 323 -12.89 7.23 21.11
CA ASN A 323 -12.22 8.48 20.71
C ASN A 323 -11.34 8.32 19.46
N VAL A 324 -11.35 7.16 18.80
CA VAL A 324 -10.61 6.94 17.56
C VAL A 324 -11.50 7.25 16.38
N ARG A 325 -11.02 8.09 15.47
CA ARG A 325 -11.72 8.54 14.29
C ARG A 325 -10.81 8.40 13.05
N LEU A 326 -11.40 8.43 11.87
CA LEU A 326 -10.64 8.46 10.61
C LEU A 326 -10.41 9.92 10.17
N ALA A 327 -9.17 10.40 10.17
CA ALA A 327 -8.83 11.78 9.80
C ALA A 327 -9.41 12.20 8.43
N CYS A 328 -9.60 11.26 7.52
CA CYS A 328 -10.18 11.52 6.21
C CYS A 328 -11.71 11.72 6.23
N GLN A 329 -12.37 11.48 7.34
CA GLN A 329 -13.83 11.60 7.47
C GLN A 329 -14.25 12.75 8.39
N ILE A 330 -13.41 13.15 9.34
CA ILE A 330 -13.70 14.27 10.21
C ILE A 330 -13.42 15.61 9.54
N ARG A 331 -14.34 16.57 9.72
CA ARG A 331 -14.21 17.97 9.32
C ARG A 331 -14.34 18.83 10.56
N PRO A 332 -13.22 19.21 11.19
CA PRO A 332 -13.26 20.01 12.40
C PRO A 332 -13.74 21.42 12.08
N GLU A 333 -14.50 21.99 13.01
CA GLU A 333 -14.98 23.39 12.96
C GLU A 333 -14.51 24.21 14.17
N THR A 334 -14.02 23.54 15.21
CA THR A 334 -13.55 24.10 16.48
C THR A 334 -12.18 23.55 16.84
N ASP A 335 -11.57 24.09 17.87
CA ASP A 335 -10.25 23.66 18.36
C ASP A 335 -10.25 22.18 18.70
N LEU A 336 -9.20 21.49 18.27
CA LEU A 336 -9.07 20.05 18.36
C LEU A 336 -7.67 19.64 18.78
N VAL A 337 -7.56 18.72 19.72
CA VAL A 337 -6.30 18.07 20.10
C VAL A 337 -6.34 16.63 19.59
N VAL A 338 -5.38 16.27 18.76
CA VAL A 338 -5.37 14.97 18.06
C VAL A 338 -4.00 14.31 18.13
N ARG A 339 -4.04 12.97 18.04
CA ARG A 339 -2.84 12.13 17.91
C ARG A 339 -3.04 11.16 16.74
N PRO A 340 -2.36 11.34 15.59
CA PRO A 340 -2.30 10.32 14.56
C PRO A 340 -1.75 9.01 15.13
N LEU A 341 -2.42 7.89 14.84
CA LEU A 341 -2.01 6.59 15.37
C LEU A 341 -1.09 5.81 14.43
N LEU A 342 -1.00 6.24 13.16
CA LEU A 342 -0.06 5.71 12.19
C LEU A 342 0.58 6.85 11.41
N HIS A 343 1.89 6.78 11.24
CA HIS A 343 2.69 7.80 10.57
C HIS A 343 2.85 7.48 9.07
N GLY A 344 2.67 8.48 8.19
CA GLY A 344 2.90 8.33 6.76
C GLY A 344 4.34 8.72 6.41
N GLY A 345 5.19 7.74 6.15
CA GLY A 345 6.54 7.99 5.67
C GLY A 345 6.55 8.49 4.23
N THR A 346 6.44 9.81 4.00
CA THR A 346 6.87 10.46 2.76
C THR A 346 7.37 11.85 3.10
N ALA A 347 8.63 12.10 2.78
CA ALA A 347 9.37 13.36 2.89
C ALA A 347 9.51 13.90 4.32
N ILE A 348 10.53 13.45 5.00
CA ILE A 348 11.07 14.05 6.22
C ILE A 348 11.79 15.34 5.84
N PRO A 349 11.48 16.51 6.44
CA PRO A 349 12.44 17.60 6.50
C PRO A 349 13.66 17.13 7.30
N ARG A 350 14.85 17.41 6.84
CA ARG A 350 16.15 16.97 7.38
C ARG A 350 16.46 17.40 8.83
N GLU A 351 15.52 18.00 9.55
CA GLU A 351 15.72 18.55 10.90
C GLU A 351 15.06 17.74 12.03
N GLY A 352 14.83 16.44 11.85
CA GLY A 352 14.12 15.64 12.86
C GLY A 352 14.38 14.14 12.79
N LEU A 353 15.64 13.70 12.62
CA LEU A 353 16.02 12.27 12.66
C LEU A 353 15.66 11.55 13.98
N GLN A 354 15.25 12.27 15.02
CA GLN A 354 14.89 11.68 16.32
C GLN A 354 13.43 11.22 16.46
N ASP A 355 12.53 11.51 15.50
CA ASP A 355 11.09 11.27 15.71
C ASP A 355 10.40 10.41 14.64
N ARG A 356 11.17 9.75 13.77
CA ARG A 356 10.67 8.86 12.71
C ARG A 356 9.74 7.75 13.25
N TYR A 357 9.98 7.28 14.44
CA TYR A 357 9.27 6.16 15.06
C TYR A 357 8.21 6.58 16.10
N ARG A 358 7.99 7.86 16.27
CA ARG A 358 7.06 8.35 17.30
C ARG A 358 5.64 7.83 17.16
N TRP A 359 5.20 7.59 15.91
CA TRP A 359 3.82 7.26 15.58
C TRP A 359 3.62 5.85 15.01
N GLY A 360 4.66 5.07 14.98
CA GLY A 360 4.67 3.74 14.36
C GLY A 360 4.96 3.80 12.85
N THR A 361 6.10 3.26 12.45
CA THR A 361 6.52 3.09 11.05
C THR A 361 6.56 1.60 10.75
N GLU A 362 5.89 1.16 9.70
CA GLU A 362 6.01 -0.22 9.22
C GLU A 362 7.29 -0.36 8.41
N GLN A 363 8.16 -1.27 8.85
CA GLN A 363 9.46 -1.53 8.23
C GLN A 363 9.83 -3.00 8.43
N PRO A 364 10.40 -3.68 7.42
CA PRO A 364 10.95 -5.01 7.59
C PRO A 364 12.21 -4.95 8.48
N VAL A 365 12.25 -5.79 9.50
CA VAL A 365 13.35 -5.90 10.46
C VAL A 365 13.60 -7.36 10.84
N ALA A 366 14.81 -7.66 11.30
CA ALA A 366 15.08 -8.91 11.98
C ALA A 366 14.91 -8.73 13.49
N VAL A 367 14.11 -9.61 14.09
CA VAL A 367 13.80 -9.63 15.54
C VAL A 367 14.50 -10.82 16.15
N MET A 368 15.30 -10.55 17.19
CA MET A 368 16.04 -11.55 17.95
C MET A 368 15.55 -11.60 19.39
N PHE A 369 15.25 -12.78 19.88
CA PHE A 369 15.10 -13.08 21.31
C PHE A 369 16.28 -13.92 21.77
N VAL A 370 16.87 -13.54 22.90
CA VAL A 370 17.96 -14.27 23.55
C VAL A 370 17.55 -14.53 24.99
N ASP A 371 17.65 -15.77 25.46
CA ASP A 371 17.26 -16.14 26.82
C ASP A 371 18.24 -17.15 27.42
N LEU A 372 18.37 -17.16 28.77
CA LEU A 372 19.20 -18.14 29.47
C LEU A 372 18.47 -19.47 29.59
N ARG A 373 19.20 -20.56 29.40
CA ARG A 373 18.67 -21.88 29.70
C ARG A 373 18.83 -22.24 31.17
N GLY A 374 17.71 -22.69 31.76
CA GLY A 374 17.73 -23.14 33.14
C GLY A 374 17.94 -22.05 34.20
N PHE A 375 17.60 -20.78 33.86
CA PHE A 375 17.76 -19.65 34.81
C PHE A 375 16.98 -19.86 36.10
N THR A 376 15.79 -20.47 36.06
CA THR A 376 15.02 -20.78 37.29
C THR A 376 15.81 -21.69 38.22
N ALA A 377 16.41 -22.76 37.69
CA ALA A 377 17.26 -23.68 38.45
C ALA A 377 18.56 -22.99 38.93
N LEU A 378 19.11 -22.06 38.14
CA LEU A 378 20.26 -21.25 38.53
C LEU A 378 19.94 -20.33 39.73
N SER A 379 18.73 -19.81 39.82
CA SER A 379 18.28 -18.88 40.87
C SER A 379 17.86 -19.59 42.16
N GLU A 380 17.45 -20.86 42.07
CA GLU A 380 17.08 -21.66 43.23
C GLU A 380 18.29 -21.90 44.17
N GLY A 381 18.08 -21.62 45.43
CA GLY A 381 19.11 -21.82 46.47
C GLY A 381 20.21 -20.77 46.53
N ARG A 382 20.15 -19.70 45.75
CA ARG A 382 21.10 -18.58 45.74
C ARG A 382 20.53 -17.35 46.44
N LEU A 383 21.42 -16.52 46.99
CA LEU A 383 21.01 -15.21 47.48
C LEU A 383 20.57 -14.30 46.32
N PRO A 384 19.53 -13.49 46.47
CA PRO A 384 19.04 -12.62 45.40
C PRO A 384 20.13 -11.71 44.82
N PHE A 385 21.08 -11.25 45.61
CA PHE A 385 22.19 -10.40 45.16
C PHE A 385 23.16 -11.12 44.22
N ASP A 386 23.42 -12.41 44.48
CA ASP A 386 24.30 -13.24 43.60
C ASP A 386 23.63 -13.50 42.27
N VAL A 387 22.32 -13.73 42.28
CA VAL A 387 21.52 -13.88 41.03
C VAL A 387 21.57 -12.60 40.21
N VAL A 388 21.35 -11.44 40.83
CA VAL A 388 21.43 -10.14 40.16
C VAL A 388 22.83 -9.86 39.61
N PHE A 389 23.88 -10.23 40.34
CA PHE A 389 25.25 -10.07 39.87
C PHE A 389 25.53 -10.90 38.60
N ILE A 390 25.15 -12.18 38.60
CA ILE A 390 25.31 -13.07 37.43
C ILE A 390 24.51 -12.54 36.24
N LEU A 391 23.25 -12.16 36.51
CA LEU A 391 22.34 -11.63 35.47
C LEU A 391 22.90 -10.36 34.84
N ASN A 392 23.39 -9.40 35.64
CA ASN A 392 23.97 -8.17 35.10
C ASN A 392 25.20 -8.45 34.23
N ARG A 393 26.10 -9.36 34.64
CA ARG A 393 27.27 -9.76 33.82
C ARG A 393 26.86 -10.36 32.48
N TYR A 394 25.84 -11.23 32.49
CA TYR A 394 25.27 -11.81 31.30
C TYR A 394 24.65 -10.74 30.40
N VAL A 395 23.72 -9.93 30.93
CA VAL A 395 23.01 -8.89 30.17
C VAL A 395 24.01 -7.89 29.57
N ASP A 396 24.99 -7.42 30.32
CA ASP A 396 26.01 -6.49 29.82
C ASP A 396 26.80 -7.07 28.65
N SER A 397 27.12 -8.36 28.71
CA SER A 397 27.84 -9.05 27.63
C SER A 397 26.97 -9.21 26.38
N VAL A 398 25.71 -9.62 26.53
CA VAL A 398 24.77 -9.75 25.41
C VAL A 398 24.51 -8.39 24.76
N VAL A 399 24.24 -7.36 25.56
CA VAL A 399 24.00 -6.00 25.06
C VAL A 399 25.20 -5.45 24.28
N ARG A 400 26.42 -5.69 24.78
CA ARG A 400 27.66 -5.26 24.12
C ARG A 400 27.81 -5.92 22.74
N VAL A 401 27.60 -7.23 22.66
CA VAL A 401 27.69 -7.97 21.39
C VAL A 401 26.62 -7.53 20.40
N ILE A 402 25.37 -7.42 20.83
CA ILE A 402 24.27 -6.98 19.95
C ILE A 402 24.56 -5.60 19.36
N ARG A 403 25.01 -4.63 20.20
CA ARG A 403 25.34 -3.27 19.75
C ARG A 403 26.54 -3.23 18.81
N SER A 404 27.55 -4.07 19.02
CA SER A 404 28.73 -4.14 18.13
C SER A 404 28.40 -4.69 16.73
N HIS A 405 27.22 -5.31 16.57
CA HIS A 405 26.69 -5.79 15.28
C HIS A 405 25.46 -4.98 14.81
N ASN A 406 25.43 -3.68 15.09
CA ASN A 406 24.37 -2.75 14.68
C ASN A 406 22.95 -3.11 15.17
N GLY A 407 22.84 -3.96 16.20
CA GLY A 407 21.57 -4.31 16.81
C GLY A 407 21.16 -3.28 17.87
N MET A 408 19.88 -3.00 17.93
CA MET A 408 19.26 -2.17 18.95
C MET A 408 18.56 -3.05 20.00
N ILE A 409 18.81 -2.80 21.27
CA ILE A 409 18.08 -3.46 22.37
C ILE A 409 16.69 -2.82 22.48
N ASP A 410 15.65 -3.63 22.33
CA ASP A 410 14.27 -3.18 22.55
C ASP A 410 13.91 -3.22 24.03
N LYS A 411 14.06 -4.37 24.66
CA LYS A 411 13.78 -4.53 26.10
C LYS A 411 14.57 -5.69 26.72
N VAL A 412 14.75 -5.61 28.03
CA VAL A 412 15.26 -6.69 28.87
C VAL A 412 14.14 -7.15 29.77
N MET A 413 13.85 -8.46 29.82
CA MET A 413 12.72 -9.07 30.51
C MET A 413 13.24 -10.21 31.41
N GLY A 414 13.77 -9.86 32.60
CA GLY A 414 14.48 -10.83 33.44
C GLY A 414 15.79 -11.27 32.77
N ASP A 415 15.92 -12.54 32.45
CA ASP A 415 17.05 -13.12 31.71
C ASP A 415 16.87 -13.05 30.17
N GLY A 416 15.66 -12.73 29.71
CA GLY A 416 15.35 -12.56 28.29
C GLY A 416 15.69 -11.17 27.75
N ILE A 417 16.24 -11.10 26.54
CA ILE A 417 16.60 -9.86 25.83
C ILE A 417 15.97 -9.90 24.44
N MET A 418 15.24 -8.85 24.12
CA MET A 418 14.74 -8.61 22.76
C MET A 418 15.59 -7.56 22.05
N ALA A 419 16.03 -7.87 20.84
CA ALA A 419 16.82 -6.98 20.00
C ALA A 419 16.27 -6.90 18.58
N LEU A 420 16.52 -5.78 17.93
CA LEU A 420 16.09 -5.46 16.56
C LEU A 420 17.30 -5.14 15.70
N PHE A 421 17.31 -5.67 14.47
CA PHE A 421 18.35 -5.40 13.48
C PHE A 421 17.71 -4.92 12.16
N GLY A 422 18.45 -4.13 11.38
CA GLY A 422 17.95 -3.58 10.13
C GLY A 422 17.10 -2.31 10.27
N ILE A 423 17.09 -1.66 11.44
CA ILE A 423 16.32 -0.43 11.69
C ILE A 423 16.86 0.74 10.87
N GLU A 424 18.19 0.89 10.81
CA GLU A 424 18.89 1.96 10.07
C GLU A 424 19.48 1.46 8.74
N SER A 425 19.23 0.19 8.39
CA SER A 425 19.69 -0.46 7.17
C SER A 425 18.55 -1.23 6.50
N THR A 426 18.86 -2.25 5.71
CA THR A 426 17.86 -3.14 5.08
C THR A 426 17.67 -4.41 5.91
N LEU A 427 16.61 -5.19 5.61
CA LEU A 427 16.38 -6.49 6.23
C LEU A 427 17.56 -7.45 5.93
N GLU A 428 18.12 -7.40 4.72
CA GLU A 428 19.24 -8.23 4.28
C GLU A 428 20.48 -7.99 5.17
N GLN A 429 20.83 -6.72 5.35
CA GLN A 429 21.97 -6.35 6.20
C GLN A 429 21.67 -6.65 7.67
N GLY A 430 20.47 -6.34 8.15
CA GLY A 430 20.04 -6.66 9.51
C GLY A 430 20.05 -8.16 9.81
N SER A 431 19.68 -9.00 8.82
CA SER A 431 19.74 -10.45 8.94
C SER A 431 21.17 -10.95 9.07
N ARG A 432 22.10 -10.41 8.28
CA ARG A 432 23.55 -10.73 8.37
C ARG A 432 24.13 -10.31 9.72
N ASP A 433 23.85 -9.10 10.15
CA ASP A 433 24.29 -8.54 11.42
C ASP A 433 23.78 -9.39 12.60
N ALA A 434 22.52 -9.80 12.58
CA ALA A 434 21.92 -10.67 13.59
C ALA A 434 22.57 -12.05 13.66
N LEU A 435 22.85 -12.67 12.49
CA LEU A 435 23.51 -13.99 12.42
C LEU A 435 24.97 -13.91 12.92
N GLN A 436 25.69 -12.83 12.60
CA GLN A 436 27.04 -12.59 13.12
C GLN A 436 27.02 -12.34 14.63
N ALA A 437 26.00 -11.62 15.13
CA ALA A 437 25.81 -11.42 16.57
C ALA A 437 25.62 -12.76 17.30
N ILE A 438 24.83 -13.71 16.76
CA ILE A 438 24.63 -15.03 17.36
C ILE A 438 25.99 -15.78 17.51
N VAL A 439 26.82 -15.76 16.48
CA VAL A 439 28.16 -16.39 16.54
C VAL A 439 29.03 -15.72 17.61
N SER A 440 29.03 -14.40 17.65
CA SER A 440 29.82 -13.62 18.63
C SER A 440 29.30 -13.80 20.06
N LEU A 441 27.99 -13.93 20.26
CA LEU A 441 27.37 -14.21 21.56
C LEU A 441 27.90 -15.53 22.16
N SER A 442 28.04 -16.57 21.34
CA SER A 442 28.58 -17.85 21.81
C SER A 442 30.05 -17.73 22.26
N ALA A 443 30.85 -16.96 21.53
CA ALA A 443 32.24 -16.72 21.92
C ALA A 443 32.32 -15.91 23.23
N GLU A 444 31.55 -14.84 23.34
CA GLU A 444 31.50 -14.01 24.54
C GLU A 444 30.97 -14.78 25.77
N LEU A 445 29.98 -15.64 25.57
CA LEU A 445 29.44 -16.45 26.69
C LEU A 445 30.48 -17.43 27.24
N LYS A 446 31.43 -17.92 26.44
CA LYS A 446 32.56 -18.71 26.92
C LYS A 446 33.48 -17.89 27.85
N HIS A 447 33.64 -16.59 27.58
CA HIS A 447 34.38 -15.68 28.49
C HIS A 447 33.64 -15.47 29.79
N VAL A 448 32.32 -15.17 29.73
CA VAL A 448 31.48 -15.02 30.91
C VAL A 448 31.48 -16.28 31.77
N ASN A 449 31.38 -17.45 31.18
CA ASN A 449 31.45 -18.74 31.87
C ASN A 449 32.80 -18.96 32.57
N ARG A 450 33.91 -18.56 31.97
CA ARG A 450 35.23 -18.65 32.61
C ARG A 450 35.35 -17.68 33.79
N ASP A 451 34.89 -16.45 33.59
CA ASP A 451 34.92 -15.42 34.63
C ASP A 451 34.08 -15.80 35.85
N LEU A 452 32.97 -16.46 35.64
CA LEU A 452 32.02 -16.87 36.67
C LEU A 452 32.17 -18.34 37.12
N ALA A 453 33.20 -19.06 36.65
CA ALA A 453 33.33 -20.50 36.89
C ALA A 453 33.24 -20.92 38.37
N SER A 454 33.78 -20.12 39.31
CA SER A 454 33.71 -20.38 40.73
C SER A 454 32.35 -20.13 41.36
N GLN A 455 31.44 -19.45 40.64
CA GLN A 455 30.12 -19.05 41.11
C GLN A 455 28.98 -19.81 40.42
N LEU A 456 29.28 -20.55 39.37
CA LEU A 456 28.31 -21.30 38.61
C LEU A 456 28.39 -22.79 38.93
N SER A 457 27.25 -23.47 39.08
CA SER A 457 27.15 -24.94 39.22
C SER A 457 27.30 -25.67 37.88
N GLY A 458 27.25 -24.93 36.77
CA GLY A 458 27.42 -25.40 35.40
C GLY A 458 27.48 -24.22 34.42
N PRO A 459 27.94 -24.40 33.18
CA PRO A 459 28.09 -23.28 32.25
C PRO A 459 26.73 -22.68 31.87
N LEU A 460 26.66 -21.33 31.79
CA LEU A 460 25.50 -20.63 31.23
C LEU A 460 25.36 -21.02 29.77
N ARG A 461 24.12 -21.30 29.37
CA ARG A 461 23.74 -21.61 27.99
C ARG A 461 22.61 -20.70 27.57
N ILE A 462 22.59 -20.31 26.29
CA ILE A 462 21.54 -19.46 25.72
C ILE A 462 20.66 -20.24 24.74
N ALA A 463 19.46 -19.74 24.55
CA ALA A 463 18.59 -20.07 23.44
C ALA A 463 18.29 -18.78 22.68
N VAL A 464 18.39 -18.81 21.36
CA VAL A 464 18.15 -17.65 20.50
C VAL A 464 17.06 -17.98 19.49
N GLY A 465 16.03 -17.14 19.40
CA GLY A 465 15.04 -17.16 18.31
C GLY A 465 15.24 -15.96 17.39
N LEU A 466 15.32 -16.19 16.08
CA LEU A 466 15.53 -15.14 15.09
C LEU A 466 14.53 -15.27 13.93
N HIS A 467 13.74 -14.21 13.71
CA HIS A 467 12.77 -14.14 12.60
C HIS A 467 12.77 -12.76 11.95
N GLY A 468 12.54 -12.71 10.62
CA GLY A 468 12.49 -11.49 9.82
C GLY A 468 11.12 -11.24 9.21
N GLY A 469 10.76 -9.98 9.12
CA GLY A 469 9.52 -9.59 8.48
C GLY A 469 9.07 -8.17 8.83
N PRO A 470 7.90 -7.76 8.33
CA PRO A 470 7.36 -6.43 8.57
C PRO A 470 6.96 -6.26 10.05
N ALA A 471 7.50 -5.22 10.69
CA ALA A 471 7.15 -4.79 12.03
C ALA A 471 6.72 -3.33 12.04
N ILE A 472 5.86 -2.98 12.97
CA ILE A 472 5.56 -1.58 13.29
C ILE A 472 6.53 -1.12 14.37
N LEU A 473 7.48 -0.30 14.00
CA LEU A 473 8.42 0.33 14.91
C LEU A 473 7.81 1.60 15.48
N GLY A 474 7.67 1.70 16.79
CA GLY A 474 7.05 2.85 17.43
C GLY A 474 7.55 3.09 18.84
N ARG A 475 7.51 4.34 19.28
CA ARG A 475 7.75 4.66 20.68
C ARG A 475 6.47 4.43 21.47
N ILE A 476 6.46 3.45 22.35
CA ILE A 476 5.33 3.12 23.23
C ILE A 476 5.67 3.56 24.64
N GLY A 477 4.80 4.42 25.20
CA GLY A 477 4.95 4.95 26.55
C GLY A 477 4.35 6.35 26.67
N LEU A 478 4.28 6.86 27.89
CA LEU A 478 3.86 8.24 28.17
C LEU A 478 4.96 9.21 27.71
N ASP A 479 4.56 10.34 27.12
CA ASP A 479 5.48 11.39 26.68
C ASP A 479 6.44 11.76 27.81
N GLY A 480 7.72 11.89 27.47
CA GLY A 480 8.85 12.13 28.39
C GLY A 480 8.77 13.38 29.30
N ARG A 481 7.61 14.05 29.39
CA ARG A 481 7.36 15.12 30.37
C ARG A 481 7.29 14.62 31.83
N ASN A 482 7.09 13.30 32.01
CA ASN A 482 7.06 12.69 33.36
C ASN A 482 8.26 11.75 33.61
N GLY A 483 9.38 11.93 32.88
CA GLY A 483 10.64 11.23 33.19
C GLY A 483 10.71 9.76 32.77
N VAL A 484 9.69 9.21 32.11
CA VAL A 484 9.73 7.85 31.55
C VAL A 484 10.15 7.95 30.08
N ALA A 485 11.38 7.54 29.79
CA ALA A 485 11.89 7.48 28.43
C ALA A 485 11.08 6.44 27.63
N SER A 486 10.31 6.88 26.64
CA SER A 486 9.64 5.98 25.70
C SER A 486 10.69 5.33 24.79
N GLY A 487 11.02 4.05 25.00
CA GLY A 487 11.89 3.28 24.12
C GLY A 487 11.25 3.03 22.75
N LEU A 488 12.07 2.97 21.70
CA LEU A 488 11.61 2.44 20.42
C LEU A 488 11.35 0.94 20.60
N THR A 489 10.19 0.45 20.17
CA THR A 489 9.84 -0.99 20.23
C THR A 489 9.18 -1.45 18.96
N ALA A 490 9.32 -2.75 18.66
CA ALA A 490 8.66 -3.40 17.53
C ALA A 490 7.35 -4.06 17.96
N LEU A 491 6.34 -3.96 17.10
CA LEU A 491 5.05 -4.64 17.20
C LEU A 491 4.74 -5.37 15.89
N GLY A 492 4.16 -6.55 16.00
CA GLY A 492 3.70 -7.32 14.84
C GLY A 492 3.86 -8.82 15.07
N ASP A 493 3.39 -9.60 14.09
CA ASP A 493 3.49 -11.06 14.13
C ASP A 493 4.95 -11.54 14.20
N VAL A 494 5.86 -10.82 13.51
CA VAL A 494 7.31 -11.11 13.51
C VAL A 494 7.91 -11.19 14.93
N VAL A 495 7.46 -10.35 15.86
CA VAL A 495 7.91 -10.36 17.26
C VAL A 495 7.45 -11.63 17.96
N ASN A 496 6.18 -12.00 17.77
CA ASN A 496 5.60 -13.19 18.38
C ASN A 496 6.25 -14.48 17.84
N VAL A 497 6.55 -14.50 16.54
CA VAL A 497 7.23 -15.63 15.90
C VAL A 497 8.66 -15.75 16.43
N ALA A 498 9.44 -14.67 16.48
CA ALA A 498 10.81 -14.69 17.00
C ALA A 498 10.86 -15.18 18.45
N SER A 499 9.92 -14.74 19.30
CA SER A 499 9.81 -15.23 20.69
C SER A 499 9.52 -16.72 20.76
N ARG A 500 8.66 -17.26 19.86
CA ARG A 500 8.36 -18.71 19.81
C ARG A 500 9.54 -19.52 19.31
N LEU A 501 10.30 -18.98 18.35
CA LEU A 501 11.52 -19.64 17.86
C LEU A 501 12.57 -19.79 18.96
N GLU A 502 12.61 -18.87 19.92
CA GLU A 502 13.44 -19.01 21.11
C GLU A 502 13.03 -20.27 21.91
N GLY A 503 11.73 -20.50 22.12
CA GLY A 503 11.19 -21.74 22.70
C GLY A 503 11.54 -22.98 21.88
N VAL A 504 11.41 -22.93 20.55
CA VAL A 504 11.79 -24.01 19.63
C VAL A 504 13.28 -24.36 19.77
N ALA A 505 14.16 -23.35 19.90
CA ALA A 505 15.57 -23.58 20.18
C ALA A 505 15.79 -24.35 21.48
N LYS A 506 15.01 -24.09 22.53
CA LYS A 506 15.05 -24.85 23.79
C LYS A 506 14.58 -26.29 23.61
N GLU A 507 13.46 -26.50 22.94
CA GLU A 507 12.88 -27.83 22.67
C GLU A 507 13.82 -28.73 21.87
N HIS A 508 14.48 -28.19 20.85
CA HIS A 508 15.44 -28.93 20.03
C HIS A 508 16.87 -28.95 20.60
N ASN A 509 17.07 -28.50 21.83
CA ASN A 509 18.41 -28.34 22.46
C ASN A 509 19.42 -27.54 21.60
N ALA A 510 18.92 -26.73 20.66
CA ALA A 510 19.72 -25.94 19.73
C ALA A 510 20.13 -24.59 20.35
N THR A 511 21.30 -24.06 19.98
CA THR A 511 21.73 -22.71 20.44
C THR A 511 20.87 -21.61 19.81
N CYS A 512 20.45 -21.80 18.56
CA CYS A 512 19.51 -20.89 17.92
C CYS A 512 18.54 -21.61 17.00
N ALA A 513 17.34 -21.03 16.86
CA ALA A 513 16.33 -21.36 15.85
C ALA A 513 16.12 -20.13 14.96
N VAL A 514 16.42 -20.31 13.68
CA VAL A 514 16.42 -19.23 12.68
C VAL A 514 15.41 -19.55 11.59
N SER A 515 14.50 -18.62 11.31
CA SER A 515 13.52 -18.81 10.23
C SER A 515 14.18 -18.76 8.85
N ARG A 516 13.56 -19.47 7.89
CA ARG A 516 13.99 -19.46 6.48
C ARG A 516 14.05 -18.05 5.90
N ASP A 517 13.09 -17.18 6.28
CA ASP A 517 13.03 -15.79 5.82
C ASP A 517 14.32 -14.99 6.12
N ILE A 518 14.91 -15.21 7.30
CA ILE A 518 16.21 -14.59 7.67
C ILE A 518 17.35 -15.14 6.83
N LEU A 519 17.38 -16.46 6.62
CA LEU A 519 18.44 -17.12 5.90
C LEU A 519 18.44 -16.70 4.42
N ASP A 520 17.25 -16.66 3.82
CA ASP A 520 17.09 -16.21 2.43
C ASP A 520 17.43 -14.71 2.28
N ALA A 521 16.95 -13.86 3.20
CA ALA A 521 17.28 -12.44 3.19
C ALA A 521 18.78 -12.19 3.36
N SER A 522 19.47 -12.98 4.18
CA SER A 522 20.92 -12.84 4.39
C SER A 522 21.75 -13.29 3.19
N GLY A 523 21.18 -14.06 2.27
CA GLY A 523 21.90 -14.63 1.12
C GLY A 523 22.97 -15.65 1.51
N LEU A 524 22.79 -16.39 2.61
CA LEU A 524 23.74 -17.38 3.08
C LEU A 524 23.69 -18.68 2.27
N TRP A 525 24.81 -19.38 2.25
CA TRP A 525 24.86 -20.75 1.79
C TRP A 525 24.20 -21.69 2.79
N LEU A 526 23.05 -22.29 2.40
CA LEU A 526 22.14 -22.95 3.32
C LEU A 526 22.44 -24.43 3.58
N GLU A 527 23.27 -25.09 2.73
CA GLU A 527 23.57 -26.52 2.85
C GLU A 527 24.07 -26.95 4.25
N PRO A 528 24.99 -26.18 4.91
CA PRO A 528 25.46 -26.55 6.24
C PRO A 528 24.38 -26.51 7.32
N LEU A 529 23.24 -25.86 7.05
CA LEU A 529 22.17 -25.63 8.02
C LEU A 529 20.97 -26.57 7.83
N ARG A 530 21.02 -27.49 6.89
CA ARG A 530 20.00 -28.53 6.68
C ARG A 530 20.12 -29.68 7.70
N PRO A 531 19.01 -30.38 8.04
CA PRO A 531 17.64 -30.19 7.52
C PRO A 531 16.89 -29.04 8.19
N PHE A 532 15.90 -28.45 7.48
CA PHE A 532 14.98 -27.48 8.06
C PHE A 532 13.80 -28.21 8.73
N HIS A 533 13.39 -27.72 9.90
CA HIS A 533 12.24 -28.22 10.63
C HIS A 533 10.99 -27.43 10.24
N GLN A 534 9.88 -28.13 10.04
CA GLN A 534 8.57 -27.54 9.83
C GLN A 534 7.92 -27.26 11.20
N VAL A 535 7.94 -26.00 11.65
CA VAL A 535 7.47 -25.62 12.97
C VAL A 535 6.08 -24.98 12.88
N PRO A 536 5.04 -25.60 13.48
CA PRO A 536 3.71 -25.01 13.53
C PRO A 536 3.70 -23.81 14.46
N ILE A 537 3.37 -22.64 13.93
CA ILE A 537 3.26 -21.40 14.70
C ILE A 537 1.78 -21.10 14.96
N ARG A 538 1.37 -21.03 16.23
CA ARG A 538 -0.02 -20.75 16.62
C ARG A 538 -0.49 -19.42 16.03
N GLY A 539 -1.54 -19.47 15.21
CA GLY A 539 -2.11 -18.31 14.51
C GLY A 539 -1.66 -18.18 13.05
N ARG A 540 -0.72 -19.02 12.57
CA ARG A 540 -0.40 -19.17 11.14
C ARG A 540 -1.04 -20.44 10.59
N LYS A 541 -1.46 -20.38 9.30
CA LYS A 541 -2.04 -21.54 8.60
C LYS A 541 -0.97 -22.51 8.09
N GLU A 542 0.20 -22.01 7.74
CA GLU A 542 1.31 -22.78 7.19
C GLU A 542 2.43 -22.85 8.24
N PRO A 543 3.06 -24.03 8.41
CA PRO A 543 4.22 -24.16 9.28
C PRO A 543 5.39 -23.34 8.74
N LEU A 544 6.26 -22.91 9.64
CA LEU A 544 7.44 -22.14 9.30
C LEU A 544 8.64 -23.05 9.14
N GLU A 545 9.41 -22.87 8.07
CA GLU A 545 10.70 -23.54 7.90
C GLU A 545 11.75 -22.88 8.81
N VAL A 546 12.37 -23.70 9.66
CA VAL A 546 13.29 -23.25 10.70
C VAL A 546 14.56 -24.10 10.71
N ALA A 547 15.73 -23.46 10.72
CA ALA A 547 17.00 -24.10 11.00
C ALA A 547 17.27 -24.08 12.51
N CYS A 548 17.32 -25.27 13.13
CA CYS A 548 17.73 -25.43 14.53
C CYS A 548 19.22 -25.75 14.59
N VAL A 549 20.03 -24.80 15.03
CA VAL A 549 21.50 -24.90 15.00
C VAL A 549 22.05 -25.13 16.41
N GLU A 550 22.53 -26.35 16.67
CA GLU A 550 23.23 -26.68 17.91
C GLU A 550 24.67 -26.20 17.88
N ASN A 551 25.37 -26.51 16.80
CA ASN A 551 26.78 -26.16 16.64
C ASN A 551 26.95 -24.92 15.76
N LEU A 552 27.28 -23.80 16.36
CA LEU A 552 27.46 -22.51 15.65
C LEU A 552 28.64 -22.50 14.68
N ALA A 553 29.53 -23.50 14.67
CA ALA A 553 30.54 -23.65 13.63
C ALA A 553 29.88 -23.87 12.24
N LEU A 554 28.70 -24.46 12.18
CA LEU A 554 27.93 -24.60 10.95
C LEU A 554 27.45 -23.24 10.43
N LEU A 555 26.91 -22.41 11.32
CA LEU A 555 26.49 -21.05 11.00
C LEU A 555 27.69 -20.18 10.58
N GLN A 556 28.82 -20.35 11.25
CA GLN A 556 30.07 -19.64 10.92
C GLN A 556 30.61 -20.02 9.53
N ARG A 557 30.50 -21.29 9.14
CA ARG A 557 30.84 -21.76 7.78
C ARG A 557 29.89 -21.19 6.73
N ALA A 558 28.58 -21.17 7.03
CA ALA A 558 27.59 -20.58 6.14
C ALA A 558 27.86 -19.09 5.90
N LEU A 559 28.25 -18.34 6.95
CA LEU A 559 28.65 -16.93 6.85
C LEU A 559 29.96 -16.71 6.08
N ALA A 560 30.91 -17.63 6.21
CA ALA A 560 32.21 -17.56 5.50
C ALA A 560 32.12 -17.93 4.02
N GLY A 561 31.27 -18.88 3.65
CA GLY A 561 31.05 -19.30 2.26
C GLY A 561 30.50 -18.21 1.34
N ASN A 562 29.87 -17.20 1.92
CA ASN A 562 29.33 -16.05 1.18
C ASN A 562 30.38 -14.94 0.92
N LYS A 563 31.61 -15.06 1.46
CA LYS A 563 32.71 -14.14 1.17
C LYS A 563 33.57 -14.60 -0.02
N ALA A 564 33.29 -15.79 -0.55
CA ALA A 564 34.05 -16.40 -1.64
C ALA A 564 33.29 -16.45 -2.98
N ALA A 565 32.10 -15.88 -3.06
CA ALA A 565 31.32 -15.65 -4.26
C ALA A 565 31.12 -14.13 -4.45
#